data_e9baf9b6ed4a95f480ba9f0a242598df
#
_entry.id   e9baf9b6ed4a95f480ba9f0a242598df
#
_cell.length_a   1.000
_cell.length_b   1.000
_cell.length_c   1.000
_cell.angle_alpha   90.00
_cell.angle_beta   90.00
_cell.angle_gamma   90.00
#
_symmetry.space_group_name_H-M   'P 1'
#
loop_
_entity.id
_entity.type
_entity.pdbx_description
1 polymer ?
#
loop_
_entity_poly.entity_id
_entity_poly.type
_entity_poly.pdbx_seq_one_letter_code
_entity_poly.pdbx_strand_id
1 'polypeptide(L)'
;INKNLSQIKVKSIPSEYQEQFLNIKNQALVLERNFSSFLKLIPGLKDFIGLESDRRYLIIFQNNAEIRATGGFIGSYALIDIKKGQIERVEVPAGGSYDTAGSLKVLMESPKPLHLIRPQWYFWDANWWPDWRMSAQNLKWFYEKSGGSSVDGVIAITPDILGDLLEITGPIDISSDYGIIVDSNNYWDLIQEIVEVTGKPELYQEMELQTDVLERLESEPDKWLRNEPKRIIGDLMVKVLDQFFKNFNQETLLKSLEMLERNLNQKNILLYFDNPELQREVEYRSWAGEVKEAPLDYLM
;
A
#
# COMPACT_ATOMS: atom_id res chain seq x y z
N ILE A 1 37.70 -0.13 3.58
CA ILE A 1 37.80 -1.19 4.61
C ILE A 1 37.97 -2.53 3.94
N ASN A 2 37.14 -2.97 3.01
CA ASN A 2 37.21 -4.30 2.38
C ASN A 2 38.46 -4.52 1.55
N LYS A 3 39.00 -3.49 0.85
CA LYS A 3 40.26 -3.61 0.13
C LYS A 3 41.42 -4.01 1.06
N ASN A 4 41.44 -3.50 2.28
CA ASN A 4 42.47 -3.84 3.28
C ASN A 4 42.22 -5.24 3.90
N LEU A 5 40.94 -5.56 4.20
CA LEU A 5 40.58 -6.87 4.73
C LEU A 5 40.83 -8.03 3.72
N SER A 6 40.67 -7.76 2.41
CA SER A 6 40.93 -8.73 1.38
C SER A 6 42.42 -9.06 1.20
N GLN A 7 43.34 -8.15 1.56
CA GLN A 7 44.78 -8.34 1.47
C GLN A 7 45.36 -9.19 2.61
N ILE A 8 44.59 -9.31 3.72
CA ILE A 8 45.05 -10.11 4.86
C ILE A 8 44.83 -11.60 4.55
N LYS A 9 45.91 -12.37 4.55
CA LYS A 9 45.83 -13.82 4.38
C LYS A 9 45.40 -14.45 5.70
N VAL A 10 44.33 -15.22 5.70
CA VAL A 10 43.80 -15.89 6.91
C VAL A 10 44.89 -16.73 7.60
N LYS A 11 45.76 -17.38 6.81
CA LYS A 11 46.87 -18.20 7.33
C LYS A 11 47.96 -17.41 8.09
N SER A 12 47.98 -16.07 7.96
CA SER A 12 48.90 -15.21 8.72
C SER A 12 48.35 -14.80 10.09
N ILE A 13 47.13 -15.20 10.41
CA ILE A 13 46.45 -14.92 11.68
C ILE A 13 46.63 -16.16 12.58
N PRO A 14 46.90 -15.99 13.90
CA PRO A 14 46.94 -17.12 14.85
C PRO A 14 45.64 -17.92 14.78
N SER A 15 45.72 -19.24 14.86
CA SER A 15 44.58 -20.15 14.66
C SER A 15 43.38 -19.86 15.53
N GLU A 16 43.62 -19.39 16.75
CA GLU A 16 42.59 -19.00 17.72
C GLU A 16 41.73 -17.79 17.29
N TYR A 17 42.23 -16.93 16.38
CA TYR A 17 41.52 -15.72 15.89
C TYR A 17 41.03 -15.85 14.44
N GLN A 18 41.33 -16.94 13.72
CA GLN A 18 40.97 -17.08 12.30
C GLN A 18 39.45 -17.08 12.09
N GLU A 19 38.70 -17.75 12.94
CA GLU A 19 37.25 -17.81 12.86
C GLU A 19 36.63 -16.42 13.11
N GLN A 20 37.08 -15.71 14.14
CA GLN A 20 36.63 -14.33 14.41
C GLN A 20 36.95 -13.40 13.25
N PHE A 21 38.14 -13.50 12.68
CA PHE A 21 38.53 -12.68 11.52
C PHE A 21 37.63 -12.97 10.30
N LEU A 22 37.34 -14.24 10.00
CA LEU A 22 36.47 -14.62 8.91
C LEU A 22 35.03 -14.06 9.13
N ASN A 23 34.57 -14.10 10.36
CA ASN A 23 33.25 -13.58 10.73
C ASN A 23 33.17 -12.05 10.51
N ILE A 24 34.17 -11.32 11.00
CA ILE A 24 34.27 -9.85 10.79
C ILE A 24 34.38 -9.53 9.30
N LYS A 25 35.20 -10.27 8.56
CA LYS A 25 35.35 -10.09 7.11
C LYS A 25 34.06 -10.31 6.37
N ASN A 26 33.29 -11.35 6.70
CA ASN A 26 32.00 -11.63 6.11
C ASN A 26 30.99 -10.55 6.45
N GLN A 27 30.93 -10.12 7.71
CA GLN A 27 30.06 -9.01 8.13
C GLN A 27 30.38 -7.69 7.38
N ALA A 28 31.66 -7.37 7.22
CA ALA A 28 32.10 -6.20 6.47
C ALA A 28 31.71 -6.27 4.99
N LEU A 29 31.79 -7.46 4.36
CA LEU A 29 31.33 -7.65 2.97
C LEU A 29 29.84 -7.52 2.82
N VAL A 30 29.06 -8.04 3.78
CA VAL A 30 27.61 -7.89 3.81
C VAL A 30 27.24 -6.42 3.97
N LEU A 31 27.88 -5.72 4.91
CA LEU A 31 27.64 -4.30 5.16
C LEU A 31 27.96 -3.44 3.92
N GLU A 32 29.08 -3.69 3.25
CA GLU A 32 29.44 -2.96 2.02
C GLU A 32 28.40 -3.19 0.91
N ARG A 33 27.97 -4.44 0.73
CA ARG A 33 26.96 -4.78 -0.26
C ARG A 33 25.63 -4.07 0.03
N ASN A 34 25.17 -4.13 1.28
CA ASN A 34 23.94 -3.49 1.71
C ASN A 34 24.03 -1.96 1.55
N PHE A 35 25.16 -1.36 1.94
CA PHE A 35 25.36 0.09 1.79
C PHE A 35 25.44 0.52 0.32
N SER A 36 26.13 -0.25 -0.53
CA SER A 36 26.19 0.00 -1.97
C SER A 36 24.79 -0.13 -2.62
N SER A 37 24.01 -1.11 -2.18
CA SER A 37 22.62 -1.28 -2.63
C SER A 37 21.73 -0.12 -2.17
N PHE A 38 21.92 0.36 -0.94
CA PHE A 38 21.20 1.53 -0.44
C PHE A 38 21.55 2.81 -1.23
N LEU A 39 22.83 3.04 -1.52
CA LEU A 39 23.25 4.20 -2.32
C LEU A 39 22.63 4.20 -3.72
N LYS A 40 22.39 3.06 -4.32
CA LYS A 40 21.71 2.94 -5.62
C LYS A 40 20.22 3.32 -5.55
N LEU A 41 19.59 3.20 -4.38
CA LEU A 41 18.20 3.61 -4.18
C LEU A 41 18.02 5.13 -4.07
N ILE A 42 19.07 5.86 -3.66
CA ILE A 42 18.96 7.30 -3.35
C ILE A 42 18.38 8.10 -4.53
N PRO A 43 18.82 7.95 -5.79
CA PRO A 43 18.23 8.69 -6.91
C PRO A 43 16.74 8.41 -7.06
N GLY A 44 16.34 7.13 -7.02
CA GLY A 44 14.94 6.73 -7.09
C GLY A 44 14.10 7.25 -5.91
N LEU A 45 14.65 7.22 -4.68
CA LEU A 45 13.98 7.77 -3.51
C LEU A 45 13.79 9.29 -3.61
N LYS A 46 14.78 10.02 -4.13
CA LYS A 46 14.65 11.47 -4.37
C LYS A 46 13.53 11.77 -5.36
N ASP A 47 13.43 10.99 -6.43
CA ASP A 47 12.36 11.09 -7.40
C ASP A 47 11.01 10.73 -6.77
N PHE A 48 10.93 9.62 -6.05
CA PHE A 48 9.73 9.16 -5.37
C PHE A 48 9.15 10.19 -4.41
N ILE A 49 9.99 10.84 -3.61
CA ILE A 49 9.54 11.87 -2.66
C ILE A 49 9.41 13.27 -3.28
N GLY A 50 9.49 13.40 -4.59
CA GLY A 50 9.22 14.65 -5.29
C GLY A 50 10.20 15.78 -4.96
N LEU A 51 11.51 15.50 -4.76
CA LEU A 51 12.49 16.54 -4.42
C LEU A 51 12.74 17.51 -5.56
N GLU A 52 12.74 17.02 -6.81
CA GLU A 52 13.07 17.82 -7.99
C GLU A 52 11.80 18.22 -8.78
N SER A 53 10.78 17.39 -8.78
CA SER A 53 9.49 17.64 -9.42
C SER A 53 8.37 16.99 -8.62
N ASP A 54 7.22 17.63 -8.58
CA ASP A 54 6.04 17.13 -7.88
C ASP A 54 5.67 15.73 -8.40
N ARG A 55 5.22 14.87 -7.48
CA ARG A 55 4.82 13.48 -7.79
C ARG A 55 3.41 13.22 -7.34
N ARG A 56 2.70 12.44 -8.13
CA ARG A 56 1.35 11.96 -7.81
C ARG A 56 1.30 10.46 -7.91
N TYR A 57 0.79 9.83 -6.86
CA TYR A 57 0.64 8.39 -6.80
C TYR A 57 -0.82 7.98 -6.60
N LEU A 58 -1.20 6.93 -7.32
CA LEU A 58 -2.47 6.25 -7.15
C LEU A 58 -2.25 5.09 -6.16
N ILE A 59 -2.84 5.21 -4.98
CA ILE A 59 -2.77 4.18 -3.94
C ILE A 59 -4.02 3.31 -4.06
N ILE A 60 -3.84 2.01 -4.21
CA ILE A 60 -4.91 1.03 -4.35
C ILE A 60 -5.07 0.28 -3.03
N PHE A 61 -6.24 0.36 -2.42
CA PHE A 61 -6.58 -0.42 -1.24
C PHE A 61 -7.18 -1.75 -1.69
N GLN A 62 -6.43 -2.84 -1.48
CA GLN A 62 -6.85 -4.20 -1.84
C GLN A 62 -7.41 -4.91 -0.62
N ASN A 63 -8.70 -5.27 -0.67
CA ASN A 63 -9.32 -6.12 0.34
C ASN A 63 -8.88 -7.57 0.14
N ASN A 64 -7.93 -8.06 0.91
CA ASN A 64 -7.39 -9.42 0.81
C ASN A 64 -8.35 -10.51 1.34
N ALA A 65 -9.46 -10.15 1.98
CA ALA A 65 -10.55 -11.09 2.27
C ALA A 65 -11.36 -11.47 1.02
N GLU A 66 -11.28 -10.65 -0.04
CA GLU A 66 -11.88 -10.92 -1.34
C GLU A 66 -10.78 -11.16 -2.38
N ILE A 67 -10.39 -12.41 -2.58
CA ILE A 67 -9.24 -12.79 -3.43
C ILE A 67 -9.40 -12.28 -4.86
N ARG A 68 -8.35 -11.62 -5.36
CA ARG A 68 -8.11 -11.24 -6.76
C ARG A 68 -6.68 -11.59 -7.16
N ALA A 69 -6.39 -11.53 -8.46
CA ALA A 69 -5.11 -11.97 -9.00
C ALA A 69 -3.88 -11.27 -8.40
N THR A 70 -4.01 -10.02 -7.94
CA THR A 70 -2.92 -9.25 -7.30
C THR A 70 -2.99 -9.19 -5.77
N GLY A 71 -3.89 -9.97 -5.14
CA GLY A 71 -3.98 -10.06 -3.69
C GLY A 71 -5.33 -9.69 -3.09
N GLY A 72 -6.14 -8.82 -3.72
CA GLY A 72 -7.44 -8.46 -3.16
C GLY A 72 -8.31 -7.60 -4.05
N PHE A 73 -9.61 -7.52 -3.73
CA PHE A 73 -10.58 -6.68 -4.41
C PHE A 73 -10.28 -5.19 -4.19
N ILE A 74 -10.44 -4.39 -5.24
CA ILE A 74 -10.22 -2.94 -5.16
C ILE A 74 -11.51 -2.24 -4.74
N GLY A 75 -11.70 -2.11 -3.43
CA GLY A 75 -12.86 -1.43 -2.87
C GLY A 75 -12.72 0.10 -2.83
N SER A 76 -11.49 0.59 -2.68
CA SER A 76 -11.20 2.01 -2.57
C SER A 76 -9.81 2.33 -3.13
N TYR A 77 -9.53 3.63 -3.31
CA TYR A 77 -8.22 4.12 -3.70
C TYR A 77 -7.98 5.51 -3.11
N ALA A 78 -6.74 5.94 -3.11
CA ALA A 78 -6.36 7.30 -2.76
C ALA A 78 -5.45 7.91 -3.83
N LEU A 79 -5.42 9.24 -3.86
CA LEU A 79 -4.42 10.03 -4.55
C LEU A 79 -3.54 10.71 -3.52
N ILE A 80 -2.24 10.59 -3.71
CA ILE A 80 -1.26 11.28 -2.86
C ILE A 80 -0.40 12.17 -3.74
N ASP A 81 -0.41 13.46 -3.46
CA ASP A 81 0.49 14.43 -4.06
C ASP A 81 1.67 14.69 -3.11
N ILE A 82 2.89 14.51 -3.63
CA ILE A 82 4.13 14.71 -2.88
C ILE A 82 4.97 15.79 -3.55
N LYS A 83 5.45 16.73 -2.76
CA LYS A 83 6.30 17.83 -3.19
C LYS A 83 7.40 18.10 -2.20
N LYS A 84 8.64 18.12 -2.68
CA LYS A 84 9.82 18.43 -1.83
C LYS A 84 9.90 17.57 -0.56
N GLY A 85 9.50 16.29 -0.67
CA GLY A 85 9.50 15.35 0.45
C GLY A 85 8.31 15.49 1.40
N GLN A 86 7.31 16.31 1.09
CA GLN A 86 6.11 16.51 1.90
C GLN A 86 4.86 16.05 1.17
N ILE A 87 3.95 15.42 1.89
CA ILE A 87 2.63 15.10 1.39
C ILE A 87 1.81 16.40 1.40
N GLU A 88 1.47 16.91 0.21
CA GLU A 88 0.64 18.12 0.07
C GLU A 88 -0.85 17.82 0.10
N ARG A 89 -1.23 16.66 -0.47
CA ARG A 89 -2.64 16.28 -0.60
C ARG A 89 -2.80 14.79 -0.45
N VAL A 90 -3.81 14.40 0.29
CA VAL A 90 -4.36 13.05 0.31
C VAL A 90 -5.85 13.15 -0.03
N GLU A 91 -6.29 12.43 -1.05
CA GLU A 91 -7.69 12.40 -1.46
C GLU A 91 -8.14 10.94 -1.57
N VAL A 92 -9.17 10.59 -0.81
CA VAL A 92 -9.85 9.29 -0.89
C VAL A 92 -11.29 9.54 -1.33
N PRO A 93 -11.71 9.08 -2.53
CA PRO A 93 -13.09 9.24 -2.97
C PRO A 93 -14.07 8.55 -2.03
N ALA A 94 -15.11 9.24 -1.64
CA ALA A 94 -16.06 8.78 -0.63
C ALA A 94 -16.89 7.57 -1.08
N GLY A 95 -17.17 7.43 -2.39
CA GLY A 95 -17.79 6.24 -2.99
C GLY A 95 -16.78 5.15 -3.37
N GLY A 96 -15.48 5.40 -3.13
CA GLY A 96 -14.40 4.46 -3.44
C GLY A 96 -14.19 4.25 -4.93
N SER A 97 -13.85 3.02 -5.30
CA SER A 97 -13.57 2.64 -6.69
C SER A 97 -14.77 2.79 -7.63
N TYR A 98 -15.99 2.72 -7.08
CA TYR A 98 -17.23 2.84 -7.85
C TYR A 98 -17.48 4.25 -8.40
N ASP A 99 -16.91 5.29 -7.80
CA ASP A 99 -16.99 6.67 -8.30
C ASP A 99 -16.39 6.82 -9.70
N THR A 100 -15.45 5.95 -10.06
CA THR A 100 -14.84 5.95 -11.40
C THR A 100 -15.82 5.56 -12.51
N ALA A 101 -16.89 4.80 -12.20
CA ALA A 101 -17.82 4.30 -13.22
C ALA A 101 -18.65 5.43 -13.84
N GLY A 102 -19.11 6.38 -13.03
CA GLY A 102 -19.98 7.48 -13.50
C GLY A 102 -19.29 8.43 -14.47
N SER A 103 -17.96 8.51 -14.40
CA SER A 103 -17.14 9.39 -15.25
C SER A 103 -16.35 8.65 -16.34
N LEU A 104 -16.45 7.31 -16.41
CA LEU A 104 -15.75 6.50 -17.40
C LEU A 104 -16.23 6.79 -18.83
N LYS A 105 -15.35 7.35 -19.65
CA LYS A 105 -15.66 7.84 -21.01
C LYS A 105 -15.58 6.77 -22.10
N VAL A 106 -15.12 5.57 -21.76
CA VAL A 106 -14.92 4.47 -22.70
C VAL A 106 -15.61 3.22 -22.22
N LEU A 107 -16.20 2.48 -23.14
CA LEU A 107 -16.72 1.15 -22.89
C LEU A 107 -15.63 0.13 -23.25
N MET A 108 -15.22 -0.67 -22.30
CA MET A 108 -14.27 -1.76 -22.50
C MET A 108 -14.94 -3.08 -22.11
N GLU A 109 -14.81 -4.09 -22.98
CA GLU A 109 -15.25 -5.43 -22.69
C GLU A 109 -14.36 -6.05 -21.62
N SER A 110 -14.97 -6.65 -20.60
CA SER A 110 -14.24 -7.32 -19.53
C SER A 110 -13.61 -8.62 -20.06
N PRO A 111 -12.57 -9.17 -19.40
CA PRO A 111 -12.08 -10.52 -19.69
C PRO A 111 -13.22 -11.55 -19.68
N LYS A 112 -13.21 -12.51 -20.63
CA LYS A 112 -14.32 -13.47 -20.84
C LYS A 112 -14.87 -14.13 -19.57
N PRO A 113 -14.05 -14.57 -18.60
CA PRO A 113 -14.58 -15.15 -17.35
C PRO A 113 -15.44 -14.19 -16.54
N LEU A 114 -15.18 -12.87 -16.61
CA LEU A 114 -15.99 -11.86 -15.93
C LEU A 114 -17.33 -11.57 -16.62
N HIS A 115 -17.53 -11.98 -17.89
CA HIS A 115 -18.79 -11.77 -18.61
C HIS A 115 -19.98 -12.43 -17.92
N LEU A 116 -19.76 -13.51 -17.17
CA LEU A 116 -20.81 -14.17 -16.39
C LEU A 116 -21.39 -13.26 -15.29
N ILE A 117 -20.61 -12.29 -14.83
CA ILE A 117 -20.99 -11.33 -13.82
C ILE A 117 -21.33 -9.99 -14.48
N ARG A 118 -20.45 -9.52 -15.38
CA ARG A 118 -20.59 -8.21 -16.03
C ARG A 118 -19.78 -8.14 -17.33
N PRO A 119 -20.41 -7.84 -18.47
CA PRO A 119 -19.70 -7.76 -19.75
C PRO A 119 -18.82 -6.49 -19.88
N GLN A 120 -19.13 -5.42 -19.18
CA GLN A 120 -18.34 -4.20 -19.18
C GLN A 120 -17.25 -4.25 -18.10
N TRP A 121 -16.02 -3.85 -18.46
CA TRP A 121 -14.88 -3.79 -17.56
C TRP A 121 -14.79 -2.44 -16.86
N TYR A 122 -14.46 -2.47 -15.57
CA TYR A 122 -14.35 -1.30 -14.72
C TYR A 122 -13.05 -1.28 -13.92
N PHE A 123 -12.76 -0.13 -13.31
CA PHE A 123 -11.58 0.11 -12.50
C PHE A 123 -11.38 -0.92 -11.36
N TRP A 124 -12.44 -1.26 -10.64
CA TRP A 124 -12.35 -2.19 -9.50
C TRP A 124 -12.03 -3.64 -9.87
N ASP A 125 -12.13 -4.01 -11.15
CA ASP A 125 -11.74 -5.32 -11.69
C ASP A 125 -10.48 -5.24 -12.56
N ALA A 126 -9.78 -4.09 -12.58
CA ALA A 126 -8.65 -3.85 -13.47
C ALA A 126 -7.36 -4.56 -13.02
N ASN A 127 -7.31 -5.08 -11.80
CA ASN A 127 -6.24 -5.94 -11.30
C ASN A 127 -6.46 -7.42 -11.69
N TRP A 128 -6.82 -7.63 -12.93
CA TRP A 128 -7.11 -8.93 -13.51
C TRP A 128 -5.88 -9.83 -13.69
N TRP A 129 -4.74 -9.20 -14.01
CA TRP A 129 -3.49 -9.91 -14.27
C TRP A 129 -2.72 -10.16 -12.97
N PRO A 130 -2.18 -11.40 -12.75
CA PRO A 130 -1.34 -11.65 -11.58
C PRO A 130 -0.04 -10.84 -11.56
N ASP A 131 0.48 -10.47 -12.75
CA ASP A 131 1.59 -9.54 -12.86
C ASP A 131 1.14 -8.13 -12.47
N TRP A 132 1.72 -7.59 -11.40
CA TRP A 132 1.32 -6.29 -10.88
C TRP A 132 1.57 -5.16 -11.86
N ARG A 133 2.65 -5.20 -12.61
CA ARG A 133 2.95 -4.15 -13.60
C ARG A 133 1.84 -4.02 -14.63
N MET A 134 1.33 -5.15 -15.14
CA MET A 134 0.21 -5.15 -16.09
C MET A 134 -1.07 -4.61 -15.44
N SER A 135 -1.37 -5.06 -14.24
CA SER A 135 -2.55 -4.62 -13.49
C SER A 135 -2.47 -3.15 -13.11
N ALA A 136 -1.30 -2.67 -12.67
CA ALA A 136 -1.07 -1.26 -12.36
C ALA A 136 -1.25 -0.34 -13.58
N GLN A 137 -0.75 -0.74 -14.75
CA GLN A 137 -0.96 -0.01 -16.00
C GLN A 137 -2.45 0.05 -16.39
N ASN A 138 -3.19 -1.03 -16.21
CA ASN A 138 -4.63 -1.05 -16.43
C ASN A 138 -5.37 -0.12 -15.43
N LEU A 139 -5.02 -0.17 -14.15
CA LEU A 139 -5.59 0.70 -13.14
C LEU A 139 -5.35 2.18 -13.45
N LYS A 140 -4.13 2.53 -13.82
CA LYS A 140 -3.77 3.88 -14.27
C LYS A 140 -4.61 4.29 -15.47
N TRP A 141 -4.74 3.41 -16.48
CA TRP A 141 -5.52 3.68 -17.68
C TRP A 141 -7.01 3.91 -17.35
N PHE A 142 -7.63 3.05 -16.54
CA PHE A 142 -9.02 3.23 -16.12
C PHE A 142 -9.23 4.52 -15.35
N TYR A 143 -8.32 4.83 -14.42
CA TYR A 143 -8.37 6.08 -13.65
C TYR A 143 -8.34 7.31 -14.56
N GLU A 144 -7.41 7.36 -15.52
CA GLU A 144 -7.31 8.46 -16.49
C GLU A 144 -8.55 8.55 -17.41
N LYS A 145 -9.09 7.40 -17.86
CA LYS A 145 -10.31 7.36 -18.68
C LYS A 145 -11.58 7.73 -17.91
N SER A 146 -11.54 7.64 -16.61
CA SER A 146 -12.59 8.14 -15.72
C SER A 146 -12.43 9.63 -15.38
N GLY A 147 -11.54 10.36 -16.07
CA GLY A 147 -11.32 11.79 -15.88
C GLY A 147 -10.28 12.14 -14.83
N GLY A 148 -9.60 11.16 -14.26
CA GLY A 148 -8.46 11.35 -13.39
C GLY A 148 -7.27 11.96 -14.12
N SER A 149 -6.44 12.71 -13.40
CA SER A 149 -5.18 13.24 -13.92
C SER A 149 -4.11 12.15 -13.98
N SER A 150 -3.06 12.35 -14.78
CA SER A 150 -1.94 11.41 -14.83
C SER A 150 -1.29 11.22 -13.47
N VAL A 151 -0.79 10.01 -13.22
CA VAL A 151 -0.05 9.64 -12.01
C VAL A 151 1.32 9.09 -12.39
N ASP A 152 2.31 9.27 -11.51
CA ASP A 152 3.70 8.84 -11.71
C ASP A 152 3.94 7.38 -11.30
N GLY A 153 2.97 6.78 -10.61
CA GLY A 153 3.04 5.39 -10.21
C GLY A 153 1.75 4.91 -9.53
N VAL A 154 1.66 3.60 -9.36
CA VAL A 154 0.54 2.91 -8.70
C VAL A 154 1.09 2.01 -7.60
N ILE A 155 0.59 2.18 -6.40
CA ILE A 155 1.02 1.45 -5.22
C ILE A 155 -0.20 0.71 -4.67
N ALA A 156 -0.16 -0.61 -4.61
CA ALA A 156 -1.18 -1.37 -3.91
C ALA A 156 -0.76 -1.65 -2.47
N ILE A 157 -1.72 -1.57 -1.57
CA ILE A 157 -1.56 -1.94 -0.16
C ILE A 157 -2.75 -2.77 0.30
N THR A 158 -2.48 -3.72 1.20
CA THR A 158 -3.51 -4.49 1.92
C THR A 158 -3.84 -3.83 3.25
N PRO A 159 -4.95 -4.17 3.90
CA PRO A 159 -5.33 -3.63 5.20
C PRO A 159 -4.31 -3.88 6.31
N ASP A 160 -3.47 -4.92 6.18
CA ASP A 160 -2.40 -5.23 7.14
C ASP A 160 -1.49 -4.03 7.40
N ILE A 161 -1.26 -3.18 6.37
CA ILE A 161 -0.46 -1.96 6.49
C ILE A 161 -1.05 -0.99 7.52
N LEU A 162 -2.37 -0.89 7.56
CA LEU A 162 -3.04 -0.02 8.54
C LEU A 162 -2.85 -0.56 9.95
N GLY A 163 -2.99 -1.88 10.15
CA GLY A 163 -2.73 -2.52 11.43
C GLY A 163 -1.30 -2.25 11.93
N ASP A 164 -0.32 -2.46 11.05
CA ASP A 164 1.09 -2.18 11.34
C ASP A 164 1.35 -0.70 11.67
N LEU A 165 0.72 0.22 10.95
CA LEU A 165 0.82 1.65 11.23
C LEU A 165 0.22 2.00 12.60
N LEU A 166 -0.92 1.41 12.95
CA LEU A 166 -1.55 1.59 14.26
C LEU A 166 -0.71 1.02 15.40
N GLU A 167 0.07 -0.06 15.17
CA GLU A 167 1.05 -0.54 16.15
C GLU A 167 2.18 0.49 16.38
N ILE A 168 2.57 1.23 15.36
CA ILE A 168 3.62 2.26 15.44
C ILE A 168 3.10 3.56 16.04
N THR A 169 1.92 4.01 15.59
CA THR A 169 1.35 5.31 15.97
C THR A 169 0.56 5.27 17.27
N GLY A 170 0.06 4.10 17.65
CA GLY A 170 -0.95 3.93 18.69
C GLY A 170 -2.37 4.17 18.17
N PRO A 171 -3.37 4.04 19.07
CA PRO A 171 -4.78 4.20 18.73
C PRO A 171 -5.10 5.59 18.15
N ILE A 172 -6.04 5.63 17.21
CA ILE A 172 -6.55 6.85 16.58
C ILE A 172 -7.96 7.12 17.06
N ASP A 173 -8.16 8.28 17.68
CA ASP A 173 -9.46 8.74 18.13
C ASP A 173 -10.22 9.42 16.98
N ILE A 174 -11.27 8.76 16.49
CA ILE A 174 -12.24 9.29 15.54
C ILE A 174 -13.63 9.39 16.16
N SER A 175 -13.71 9.46 17.49
CA SER A 175 -14.98 9.48 18.23
C SER A 175 -15.82 10.72 17.95
N SER A 176 -15.19 11.85 17.58
CA SER A 176 -15.93 13.07 17.20
C SER A 176 -16.82 12.86 15.97
N ASP A 177 -16.35 12.05 15.02
CA ASP A 177 -17.02 11.85 13.72
C ASP A 177 -17.76 10.51 13.66
N TYR A 178 -17.17 9.46 14.24
CA TYR A 178 -17.65 8.09 14.11
C TYR A 178 -17.93 7.39 15.45
N GLY A 179 -17.59 8.01 16.58
CA GLY A 179 -17.84 7.48 17.89
C GLY A 179 -16.93 6.39 18.37
N ILE A 180 -15.84 6.15 17.66
CA ILE A 180 -14.98 5.03 17.89
C ILE A 180 -13.52 5.45 18.05
N ILE A 181 -12.74 4.57 18.70
CA ILE A 181 -11.27 4.62 18.74
C ILE A 181 -10.80 3.39 17.97
N VAL A 182 -9.93 3.61 16.96
CA VAL A 182 -9.40 2.56 16.11
C VAL A 182 -7.98 2.24 16.54
N ASP A 183 -7.71 0.96 16.80
CA ASP A 183 -6.39 0.43 17.13
C ASP A 183 -6.02 -0.78 16.27
N SER A 184 -4.81 -1.33 16.48
CA SER A 184 -4.30 -2.47 15.72
C SER A 184 -5.10 -3.78 15.92
N ASN A 185 -5.94 -3.87 16.92
CA ASN A 185 -6.74 -5.09 17.19
C ASN A 185 -8.16 -5.00 16.61
N ASN A 186 -8.73 -3.80 16.49
CA ASN A 186 -10.12 -3.61 16.11
C ASN A 186 -10.33 -2.97 14.73
N TYR A 187 -9.27 -2.43 14.09
CA TYR A 187 -9.39 -1.64 12.85
C TYR A 187 -10.12 -2.37 11.73
N TRP A 188 -9.86 -3.67 11.58
CA TRP A 188 -10.41 -4.44 10.47
C TRP A 188 -11.92 -4.60 10.60
N ASP A 189 -12.37 -5.11 11.74
CA ASP A 189 -13.79 -5.38 12.02
C ASP A 189 -14.59 -4.08 11.99
N LEU A 190 -14.10 -3.02 12.65
CA LEU A 190 -14.76 -1.72 12.67
C LEU A 190 -14.90 -1.08 11.29
N ILE A 191 -13.84 -1.13 10.46
CA ILE A 191 -13.89 -0.54 9.11
C ILE A 191 -14.85 -1.34 8.23
N GLN A 192 -14.80 -2.67 8.27
CA GLN A 192 -15.70 -3.51 7.51
C GLN A 192 -17.16 -3.27 7.91
N GLU A 193 -17.45 -3.28 9.20
CA GLU A 193 -18.78 -3.03 9.74
C GLU A 193 -19.34 -1.69 9.24
N ILE A 194 -18.58 -0.59 9.40
CA ILE A 194 -19.02 0.74 8.99
C ILE A 194 -19.20 0.84 7.46
N VAL A 195 -18.24 0.28 6.70
CA VAL A 195 -18.31 0.31 5.22
C VAL A 195 -19.51 -0.49 4.70
N GLU A 196 -19.81 -1.64 5.30
CA GLU A 196 -20.96 -2.46 4.90
C GLU A 196 -22.27 -1.79 5.24
N VAL A 197 -22.39 -1.24 6.45
CA VAL A 197 -23.59 -0.53 6.91
C VAL A 197 -23.87 0.70 6.05
N THR A 198 -22.87 1.53 5.83
CA THR A 198 -23.05 2.77 5.02
C THR A 198 -23.23 2.47 3.54
N GLY A 199 -22.74 1.33 3.04
CA GLY A 199 -22.90 0.88 1.66
C GLY A 199 -24.23 0.18 1.36
N LYS A 200 -24.91 -0.36 2.38
CA LYS A 200 -26.15 -1.14 2.25
C LYS A 200 -27.12 -0.82 3.39
N PRO A 201 -27.74 0.35 3.37
CA PRO A 201 -28.64 0.78 4.45
C PRO A 201 -29.77 -0.20 4.77
N GLU A 202 -30.19 -1.02 3.78
CA GLU A 202 -31.21 -2.05 3.94
C GLU A 202 -30.78 -3.22 4.84
N LEU A 203 -29.48 -3.47 4.97
CA LEU A 203 -28.94 -4.54 5.84
C LEU A 203 -28.73 -4.07 7.29
N TYR A 204 -28.84 -2.80 7.54
CA TYR A 204 -28.62 -2.17 8.82
C TYR A 204 -29.44 -2.80 9.96
N GLN A 205 -30.68 -3.21 9.71
CA GLN A 205 -31.58 -3.84 10.69
C GLN A 205 -31.26 -5.31 10.96
N GLU A 206 -30.44 -5.96 10.11
CA GLU A 206 -30.11 -7.38 10.19
C GLU A 206 -28.70 -7.62 10.80
N MET A 207 -27.89 -6.57 10.96
CA MET A 207 -26.52 -6.68 11.48
C MET A 207 -26.50 -6.53 13.01
N GLU A 208 -25.75 -7.43 13.69
CA GLU A 208 -25.41 -7.28 15.10
C GLU A 208 -24.32 -6.22 15.29
N LEU A 209 -24.68 -4.94 15.12
CA LEU A 209 -23.77 -3.81 15.32
C LEU A 209 -23.50 -3.61 16.83
N GLN A 210 -22.35 -3.02 17.14
CA GLN A 210 -22.09 -2.55 18.51
C GLN A 210 -23.14 -1.50 18.88
N THR A 211 -23.66 -1.56 20.09
CA THR A 211 -24.81 -0.76 20.54
C THR A 211 -24.59 0.74 20.37
N ASP A 212 -23.38 1.21 20.59
CA ASP A 212 -22.99 2.62 20.42
C ASP A 212 -22.94 3.08 18.96
N VAL A 213 -22.55 2.18 18.05
CA VAL A 213 -22.61 2.43 16.58
C VAL A 213 -24.05 2.51 16.14
N LEU A 214 -24.90 1.61 16.61
CA LEU A 214 -26.35 1.60 16.35
C LEU A 214 -27.04 2.89 16.82
N GLU A 215 -26.85 3.30 18.08
CA GLU A 215 -27.44 4.50 18.64
C GLU A 215 -27.07 5.76 17.86
N ARG A 216 -25.86 5.84 17.32
CA ARG A 216 -25.42 6.99 16.51
C ARG A 216 -25.98 6.98 15.10
N LEU A 217 -26.00 5.81 14.45
CA LEU A 217 -26.63 5.66 13.14
C LEU A 217 -28.11 6.06 13.20
N GLU A 218 -28.81 5.70 14.29
CA GLU A 218 -30.20 6.08 14.50
C GLU A 218 -30.39 7.58 14.84
N SER A 219 -29.43 8.18 15.57
CA SER A 219 -29.53 9.58 15.98
C SER A 219 -29.16 10.58 14.89
N GLU A 220 -28.24 10.22 13.96
CA GLU A 220 -27.78 11.10 12.88
C GLU A 220 -27.76 10.37 11.52
N PRO A 221 -28.90 9.82 11.02
CA PRO A 221 -28.94 9.01 9.80
C PRO A 221 -28.42 9.75 8.56
N ASP A 222 -28.66 11.05 8.45
CA ASP A 222 -28.20 11.87 7.31
C ASP A 222 -26.67 12.02 7.26
N LYS A 223 -25.99 11.86 8.38
CA LYS A 223 -24.52 11.96 8.48
C LYS A 223 -23.84 10.66 8.04
N TRP A 224 -24.47 9.52 8.31
CA TRP A 224 -23.94 8.18 8.07
C TRP A 224 -24.46 7.54 6.78
N LEU A 225 -25.71 7.79 6.43
CA LEU A 225 -26.38 7.27 5.25
C LEU A 225 -26.13 8.10 3.98
N ARG A 226 -25.27 9.10 4.03
CA ARG A 226 -24.77 9.71 2.81
C ARG A 226 -24.15 8.61 1.98
N ASN A 227 -24.33 8.64 0.70
CA ASN A 227 -23.85 7.66 -0.29
C ASN A 227 -22.29 7.64 -0.38
N GLU A 228 -21.61 7.62 0.77
CA GLU A 228 -20.18 7.80 0.97
C GLU A 228 -19.56 6.67 1.84
N PRO A 229 -19.73 5.39 1.48
CA PRO A 229 -19.36 4.26 2.35
C PRO A 229 -17.87 4.17 2.64
N LYS A 230 -17.03 4.82 1.85
CA LYS A 230 -15.56 4.78 1.99
C LYS A 230 -14.96 6.01 2.67
N ARG A 231 -15.79 6.96 3.10
CA ARG A 231 -15.33 8.20 3.74
C ARG A 231 -14.47 7.95 4.97
N ILE A 232 -14.87 7.00 5.82
CA ILE A 232 -14.10 6.63 7.02
C ILE A 232 -12.65 6.26 6.70
N ILE A 233 -12.40 5.60 5.55
CA ILE A 233 -11.04 5.20 5.15
C ILE A 233 -10.18 6.45 4.92
N GLY A 234 -10.74 7.48 4.28
CA GLY A 234 -10.05 8.75 4.05
C GLY A 234 -9.78 9.51 5.34
N ASP A 235 -10.81 9.67 6.19
CA ASP A 235 -10.69 10.39 7.45
C ASP A 235 -9.69 9.72 8.40
N LEU A 236 -9.72 8.38 8.48
CA LEU A 236 -8.77 7.60 9.27
C LEU A 236 -7.35 7.72 8.73
N MET A 237 -7.16 7.62 7.39
CA MET A 237 -5.83 7.76 6.78
C MET A 237 -5.20 9.12 7.11
N VAL A 238 -5.95 10.20 7.00
CA VAL A 238 -5.46 11.56 7.32
C VAL A 238 -5.02 11.63 8.78
N LYS A 239 -5.83 11.11 9.70
CA LYS A 239 -5.49 11.12 11.15
C LYS A 239 -4.30 10.22 11.49
N VAL A 240 -4.19 9.05 10.86
CA VAL A 240 -3.02 8.14 11.04
C VAL A 240 -1.75 8.84 10.56
N LEU A 241 -1.76 9.44 9.38
CA LEU A 241 -0.60 10.16 8.85
C LEU A 241 -0.22 11.35 9.73
N ASP A 242 -1.20 12.15 10.18
CA ASP A 242 -0.96 13.29 11.08
C ASP A 242 -0.32 12.83 12.40
N GLN A 243 -0.86 11.78 13.03
CA GLN A 243 -0.29 11.22 14.27
C GLN A 243 1.09 10.62 14.05
N PHE A 244 1.31 9.92 12.93
CA PHE A 244 2.61 9.38 12.56
C PHE A 244 3.67 10.47 12.46
N PHE A 245 3.40 11.55 11.72
CA PHE A 245 4.37 12.64 11.56
C PHE A 245 4.56 13.46 12.84
N LYS A 246 3.53 13.65 13.65
CA LYS A 246 3.65 14.31 14.96
C LYS A 246 4.56 13.55 15.93
N ASN A 247 4.52 12.23 15.89
CA ASN A 247 5.27 11.36 16.78
C ASN A 247 6.57 10.84 16.14
N PHE A 248 6.96 11.40 14.98
CA PHE A 248 8.10 10.91 14.23
C PHE A 248 9.41 11.14 14.99
N ASN A 249 10.14 10.06 15.24
CA ASN A 249 11.44 10.05 15.91
C ASN A 249 12.28 8.86 15.38
N GLN A 250 13.48 8.66 15.95
CA GLN A 250 14.36 7.58 15.50
C GLN A 250 13.75 6.18 15.69
N GLU A 251 12.99 5.94 16.75
CA GLU A 251 12.35 4.65 17.02
C GLU A 251 11.24 4.38 16.01
N THR A 252 10.35 5.36 15.77
CA THR A 252 9.29 5.25 14.76
C THR A 252 9.87 5.04 13.36
N LEU A 253 10.97 5.71 13.03
CA LEU A 253 11.68 5.50 11.75
C LEU A 253 12.15 4.04 11.60
N LEU A 254 12.83 3.49 12.60
CA LEU A 254 13.33 2.12 12.54
C LEU A 254 12.19 1.10 12.43
N LYS A 255 11.15 1.23 13.24
CA LYS A 255 9.94 0.38 13.15
C LYS A 255 9.27 0.48 11.78
N SER A 256 9.18 1.69 11.21
CA SER A 256 8.61 1.88 9.87
C SER A 256 9.45 1.24 8.76
N LEU A 257 10.77 1.28 8.86
CA LEU A 257 11.63 0.62 7.89
C LEU A 257 11.50 -0.92 7.97
N GLU A 258 11.43 -1.48 9.16
CA GLU A 258 11.19 -2.91 9.38
C GLU A 258 9.79 -3.33 8.87
N MET A 259 8.77 -2.52 9.15
CA MET A 259 7.41 -2.71 8.65
C MET A 259 7.36 -2.69 7.12
N LEU A 260 7.98 -1.69 6.49
CA LEU A 260 8.02 -1.58 5.03
C LEU A 260 8.74 -2.76 4.38
N GLU A 261 9.92 -3.14 4.89
CA GLU A 261 10.67 -4.28 4.37
C GLU A 261 9.86 -5.58 4.47
N ARG A 262 9.25 -5.84 5.62
CA ARG A 262 8.39 -7.01 5.84
C ARG A 262 7.24 -7.04 4.83
N ASN A 263 6.48 -5.94 4.70
CA ASN A 263 5.29 -5.88 3.86
C ASN A 263 5.61 -5.91 2.35
N LEU A 264 6.71 -5.31 1.92
CA LEU A 264 7.20 -5.43 0.55
C LEU A 264 7.60 -6.88 0.20
N ASN A 265 8.24 -7.58 1.14
CA ASN A 265 8.64 -8.97 0.94
C ASN A 265 7.43 -9.93 0.97
N GLN A 266 6.43 -9.65 1.79
CA GLN A 266 5.17 -10.42 1.89
C GLN A 266 4.15 -10.09 0.79
N LYS A 267 4.41 -9.09 -0.06
CA LYS A 267 3.50 -8.60 -1.12
C LYS A 267 2.24 -7.92 -0.60
N ASN A 268 2.22 -7.49 0.65
CA ASN A 268 1.20 -6.59 1.19
C ASN A 268 1.33 -5.17 0.59
N ILE A 269 2.51 -4.84 0.04
CA ILE A 269 2.78 -3.66 -0.76
C ILE A 269 3.31 -4.10 -2.12
N LEU A 270 2.70 -3.61 -3.21
CA LEU A 270 3.14 -3.80 -4.57
C LEU A 270 3.41 -2.45 -5.22
N LEU A 271 4.53 -2.32 -5.93
CA LEU A 271 5.01 -1.04 -6.45
C LEU A 271 5.09 -1.05 -7.99
N TYR A 272 4.56 0.00 -8.61
CA TYR A 272 4.75 0.31 -10.02
C TYR A 272 5.04 1.80 -10.20
N PHE A 273 6.08 2.14 -10.97
CA PHE A 273 6.48 3.51 -11.26
C PHE A 273 6.71 3.72 -12.76
N ASP A 274 6.31 4.89 -13.26
CA ASP A 274 6.62 5.31 -14.64
C ASP A 274 8.11 5.61 -14.82
N ASN A 275 8.80 6.07 -13.76
CA ASN A 275 10.25 6.26 -13.79
C ASN A 275 10.96 4.92 -13.98
N PRO A 276 11.67 4.70 -15.13
CA PRO A 276 12.25 3.40 -15.45
C PRO A 276 13.45 3.04 -14.57
N GLU A 277 14.10 4.00 -13.91
CA GLU A 277 15.19 3.71 -12.97
C GLU A 277 14.63 3.20 -11.65
N LEU A 278 13.62 3.89 -11.12
CA LEU A 278 12.93 3.46 -9.91
C LEU A 278 12.23 2.11 -10.12
N GLN A 279 11.56 1.93 -11.28
CA GLN A 279 10.92 0.66 -11.63
C GLN A 279 11.92 -0.50 -11.64
N ARG A 280 13.10 -0.34 -12.26
CA ARG A 280 14.15 -1.38 -12.25
C ARG A 280 14.65 -1.72 -10.84
N GLU A 281 14.76 -0.73 -9.96
CA GLU A 281 15.18 -0.97 -8.57
C GLU A 281 14.14 -1.78 -7.79
N VAL A 282 12.85 -1.50 -7.95
CA VAL A 282 11.79 -2.28 -7.27
C VAL A 282 11.66 -3.69 -7.86
N GLU A 283 11.84 -3.87 -9.17
CA GLU A 283 11.90 -5.18 -9.84
C GLU A 283 13.11 -6.01 -9.36
N TYR A 284 14.29 -5.39 -9.29
CA TYR A 284 15.50 -6.05 -8.79
C TYR A 284 15.33 -6.60 -7.36
N ARG A 285 14.55 -5.90 -6.53
CA ARG A 285 14.23 -6.30 -5.15
C ARG A 285 13.03 -7.22 -5.05
N SER A 286 12.39 -7.55 -6.16
CA SER A 286 11.13 -8.28 -6.22
C SER A 286 9.97 -7.59 -5.49
N TRP A 287 9.96 -6.26 -5.42
CA TRP A 287 8.89 -5.46 -4.81
C TRP A 287 7.81 -5.05 -5.81
N ALA A 288 8.05 -5.28 -7.10
CA ALA A 288 7.13 -4.94 -8.19
C ALA A 288 6.00 -5.98 -8.38
N GLY A 289 6.00 -7.11 -7.67
CA GLY A 289 4.97 -8.15 -7.82
C GLY A 289 4.92 -8.72 -9.25
N GLU A 290 6.06 -8.75 -9.93
CA GLU A 290 6.18 -9.30 -11.27
C GLU A 290 6.10 -10.83 -11.27
N VAL A 291 5.46 -11.39 -12.29
CA VAL A 291 5.45 -12.82 -12.57
C VAL A 291 6.75 -13.16 -13.33
N LYS A 292 7.61 -13.97 -12.71
CA LYS A 292 8.89 -14.40 -13.32
C LYS A 292 8.71 -15.74 -14.01
N GLU A 293 9.15 -15.84 -15.27
CA GLU A 293 9.21 -17.11 -15.97
C GLU A 293 10.16 -18.06 -15.22
N ALA A 294 9.69 -19.27 -14.96
CA ALA A 294 10.48 -20.35 -14.39
C ALA A 294 10.56 -21.52 -15.38
N PRO A 295 11.66 -22.30 -15.41
CA PRO A 295 11.82 -23.41 -16.36
C PRO A 295 10.89 -24.61 -16.09
N LEU A 296 10.11 -24.60 -15.03
CA LEU A 296 9.12 -25.59 -14.62
C LEU A 296 7.83 -24.91 -14.22
N ASP A 297 6.74 -25.68 -14.08
CA ASP A 297 5.39 -25.19 -13.84
C ASP A 297 5.27 -24.10 -12.78
N TYR A 298 4.47 -23.08 -13.10
CA TYR A 298 4.06 -22.03 -12.16
C TYR A 298 2.97 -22.57 -11.25
N LEU A 299 3.28 -22.72 -9.96
CA LEU A 299 2.25 -22.69 -8.91
C LEU A 299 2.20 -21.24 -8.38
N MET A 300 1.12 -20.54 -8.69
CA MET A 300 0.78 -19.27 -8.06
C MET A 300 0.18 -19.55 -6.68
#